data_9d591a45bed0c7d172f023dfa96cefc1
#
_entry.id   9d591a45bed0c7d172f023dfa96cefc1
#
_cell.length_a   1.000
_cell.length_b   1.000
_cell.length_c   1.000
_cell.angle_alpha   90.00
_cell.angle_beta   90.00
_cell.angle_gamma   90.00
#
_symmetry.space_group_name_H-M   'P 1'
#
loop_
_entity.id
_entity.type
_entity.pdbx_description
1 polymer ?
#
loop_
_entity_poly.entity_id
_entity_poly.type
_entity_poly.pdbx_seq_one_letter_code
_entity_poly.pdbx_strand_id
1 'polypeptide(L)'
;MPHIELSLSVGDGESAMATCRQWEAPVRASADACLLLDASGAIFATSPSCRAMLGLPDGIDEHRRGLVDGAVRLISFSAGGGVLPRWDAERIPPLQALNTGALARGLLRVSSSGVPRTLDAISTPLHGGTEIAGSLTFFRRC
;
A
#
# COMPACT_ATOMS: atom_id res chain seq x y z
N MET A 1 -17.70 -32.15 5.37
CA MET A 1 -18.04 -30.87 4.78
C MET A 1 -18.19 -29.73 5.80
N PRO A 2 -18.89 -29.91 6.93
CA PRO A 2 -19.00 -28.82 7.91
C PRO A 2 -17.66 -28.27 8.41
N HIS A 3 -16.66 -29.12 8.53
CA HIS A 3 -15.34 -28.71 9.00
C HIS A 3 -14.62 -27.78 8.01
N ILE A 4 -15.00 -27.79 6.74
CA ILE A 4 -14.44 -26.87 5.75
C ILE A 4 -14.88 -25.44 6.04
N GLU A 5 -16.14 -25.27 6.41
CA GLU A 5 -16.67 -23.96 6.79
C GLU A 5 -16.00 -23.42 8.04
N LEU A 6 -15.77 -24.29 9.01
CA LEU A 6 -15.05 -23.90 10.24
C LEU A 6 -13.63 -23.46 9.91
N SER A 7 -12.95 -24.17 9.01
CA SER A 7 -11.62 -23.79 8.58
C SER A 7 -11.60 -22.41 7.93
N LEU A 8 -12.59 -22.10 7.09
CA LEU A 8 -12.71 -20.80 6.45
C LEU A 8 -12.93 -19.68 7.48
N SER A 9 -13.81 -19.89 8.44
CA SER A 9 -14.10 -18.86 9.43
C SER A 9 -12.94 -18.61 10.38
N VAL A 10 -12.16 -19.62 10.72
CA VAL A 10 -10.98 -19.48 11.57
C VAL A 10 -9.79 -18.97 10.77
N GLY A 11 -9.71 -19.34 9.49
CA GLY A 11 -8.55 -19.07 8.66
C GLY A 11 -8.56 -17.73 7.95
N ASP A 12 -9.60 -16.90 8.05
CA ASP A 12 -9.67 -15.66 7.30
C ASP A 12 -8.51 -14.72 7.61
N GLY A 13 -8.19 -14.51 8.89
CA GLY A 13 -7.06 -13.70 9.30
C GLY A 13 -5.73 -14.32 8.87
N GLU A 14 -5.59 -15.63 8.99
CA GLU A 14 -4.40 -16.35 8.55
C GLU A 14 -4.26 -16.34 7.04
N SER A 15 -5.38 -16.44 6.31
CA SER A 15 -5.38 -16.34 4.85
C SER A 15 -4.93 -14.97 4.38
N ALA A 16 -5.35 -13.91 5.05
CA ALA A 16 -4.91 -12.55 4.75
C ALA A 16 -3.41 -12.41 4.97
N MET A 17 -2.89 -12.86 6.10
CA MET A 17 -1.45 -12.82 6.38
C MET A 17 -0.65 -13.70 5.43
N ALA A 18 -1.18 -14.87 5.10
CA ALA A 18 -0.53 -15.78 4.15
C ALA A 18 -0.45 -15.15 2.76
N THR A 19 -1.50 -14.45 2.33
CA THR A 19 -1.49 -13.73 1.06
C THR A 19 -0.42 -12.65 1.06
N CYS A 20 -0.32 -11.84 2.10
CA CYS A 20 0.73 -10.83 2.21
C CYS A 20 2.12 -11.45 2.18
N ARG A 21 2.31 -12.56 2.88
CA ARG A 21 3.61 -13.27 2.90
C ARG A 21 3.98 -13.82 1.53
N GLN A 22 3.01 -14.27 0.74
CA GLN A 22 3.28 -14.73 -0.62
C GLN A 22 3.84 -13.64 -1.51
N TRP A 23 3.39 -12.40 -1.33
CA TRP A 23 3.81 -11.27 -2.14
C TRP A 23 5.06 -10.57 -1.60
N GLU A 24 5.45 -10.85 -0.38
CA GLU A 24 6.56 -10.14 0.29
C GLU A 24 7.87 -10.25 -0.47
N ALA A 25 8.33 -11.46 -0.75
CA ALA A 25 9.60 -11.66 -1.45
C ALA A 25 9.58 -11.13 -2.90
N PRO A 26 8.53 -11.40 -3.70
CA PRO A 26 8.44 -10.81 -5.04
C PRO A 26 8.46 -9.28 -5.03
N VAL A 27 7.79 -8.65 -4.08
CA VAL A 27 7.77 -7.19 -3.98
C VAL A 27 9.16 -6.67 -3.63
N ARG A 28 9.81 -7.24 -2.63
CA ARG A 28 11.16 -6.80 -2.21
C ARG A 28 12.20 -6.97 -3.29
N ALA A 29 12.04 -7.98 -4.13
CA ALA A 29 12.98 -8.28 -5.22
C ALA A 29 12.64 -7.58 -6.53
N SER A 30 11.52 -6.87 -6.60
CA SER A 30 11.06 -6.25 -7.85
C SER A 30 11.96 -5.10 -8.27
N ALA A 31 12.23 -5.02 -9.57
CA ALA A 31 12.89 -3.87 -10.18
C ALA A 31 11.93 -2.68 -10.33
N ASP A 32 10.62 -2.94 -10.31
CA ASP A 32 9.62 -1.90 -10.40
C ASP A 32 9.36 -1.27 -9.02
N ALA A 33 8.81 -0.06 -9.01
CA ALA A 33 8.42 0.58 -7.77
C ALA A 33 7.08 0.01 -7.32
N CYS A 34 7.09 -0.83 -6.31
CA CYS A 34 5.87 -1.45 -5.80
C CYS A 34 5.82 -1.47 -4.28
N LEU A 35 4.60 -1.44 -3.78
CA LEU A 35 4.26 -1.33 -2.36
C LEU A 35 3.20 -2.35 -2.03
N LEU A 36 3.44 -3.11 -0.97
CA LEU A 36 2.46 -4.03 -0.41
C LEU A 36 1.98 -3.50 0.93
N LEU A 37 0.68 -3.26 1.02
CA LEU A 37 0.02 -2.92 2.28
C LEU A 37 -0.75 -4.12 2.80
N ASP A 38 -0.80 -4.27 4.12
CA ASP A 38 -1.71 -5.23 4.74
C ASP A 38 -3.14 -4.66 4.83
N ALA A 39 -4.06 -5.43 5.37
CA ALA A 39 -5.46 -5.03 5.45
C ALA A 39 -5.70 -3.78 6.30
N SER A 40 -4.80 -3.46 7.20
CA SER A 40 -4.89 -2.27 8.05
C SER A 40 -4.33 -1.02 7.39
N GLY A 41 -3.72 -1.14 6.22
CA GLY A 41 -3.04 -0.03 5.55
C GLY A 41 -1.61 0.18 6.00
N ALA A 42 -1.05 -0.77 6.76
CA ALA A 42 0.34 -0.73 7.17
C ALA A 42 1.25 -1.26 6.06
N ILE A 43 2.44 -0.70 5.97
CA ILE A 43 3.44 -1.11 4.98
C ILE A 43 3.96 -2.49 5.35
N PHE A 44 3.73 -3.46 4.47
CA PHE A 44 4.17 -4.83 4.66
C PHE A 44 5.50 -5.11 3.94
N ALA A 45 5.63 -4.62 2.72
CA ALA A 45 6.86 -4.76 1.93
C ALA A 45 6.96 -3.65 0.89
N THR A 46 8.18 -3.29 0.55
CA THR A 46 8.47 -2.29 -0.48
C THR A 46 9.62 -2.77 -1.35
N SER A 47 9.59 -2.39 -2.63
CA SER A 47 10.77 -2.54 -3.48
C SER A 47 11.74 -1.39 -3.26
N PRO A 48 13.03 -1.56 -3.61
CA PRO A 48 14.00 -0.46 -3.50
C PRO A 48 13.60 0.79 -4.27
N SER A 49 13.07 0.63 -5.48
CA SER A 49 12.58 1.76 -6.28
C SER A 49 11.43 2.49 -5.61
N CYS A 50 10.54 1.75 -4.97
CA CYS A 50 9.42 2.34 -4.23
C CYS A 50 9.92 3.18 -3.05
N ARG A 51 10.86 2.65 -2.27
CA ARG A 51 11.44 3.42 -1.16
C ARG A 51 12.06 4.73 -1.64
N ALA A 52 12.79 4.67 -2.74
CA ALA A 52 13.40 5.86 -3.34
C ALA A 52 12.35 6.87 -3.81
N MET A 53 11.30 6.40 -4.49
CA MET A 53 10.24 7.28 -5.00
C MET A 53 9.43 7.95 -3.90
N LEU A 54 9.11 7.19 -2.85
CA LEU A 54 8.28 7.69 -1.76
C LEU A 54 9.09 8.35 -0.64
N GLY A 55 10.41 8.31 -0.71
CA GLY A 55 11.26 8.85 0.34
C GLY A 55 11.22 8.05 1.63
N LEU A 56 11.02 6.75 1.52
CA LEU A 56 10.98 5.86 2.69
C LEU A 56 12.38 5.44 3.09
N PRO A 57 12.66 5.35 4.40
CA PRO A 57 13.95 4.86 4.87
C PRO A 57 14.09 3.36 4.65
N ASP A 58 15.34 2.90 4.59
CA ASP A 58 15.63 1.47 4.60
C ASP A 58 15.09 0.83 5.88
N GLY A 59 14.57 -0.39 5.77
CA GLY A 59 14.02 -1.09 6.90
C GLY A 59 12.61 -0.65 7.31
N ILE A 60 11.96 0.20 6.52
CA ILE A 60 10.59 0.64 6.81
C ILE A 60 9.63 -0.53 6.97
N ASP A 61 9.86 -1.61 6.24
CA ASP A 61 9.01 -2.80 6.26
C ASP A 61 9.00 -3.50 7.62
N GLU A 62 10.05 -3.32 8.40
CA GLU A 62 10.19 -3.97 9.71
C GLU A 62 9.30 -3.33 10.77
N HIS A 63 8.94 -2.09 10.58
CA HIS A 63 8.20 -1.30 11.57
C HIS A 63 6.69 -1.35 11.38
N ARG A 64 6.21 -1.88 10.27
CA ARG A 64 4.77 -2.01 9.97
C ARG A 64 3.99 -0.72 10.21
N ARG A 65 4.55 0.41 9.82
CA ARG A 65 3.89 1.71 9.99
C ARG A 65 2.76 1.86 8.97
N GLY A 66 1.70 2.54 9.39
CA GLY A 66 0.62 2.92 8.47
C GLY A 66 1.15 3.84 7.37
N LEU A 67 0.68 3.63 6.15
CA LEU A 67 1.14 4.41 5.01
C LEU A 67 0.92 5.92 5.23
N VAL A 68 -0.21 6.28 5.81
CA VAL A 68 -0.57 7.68 6.08
C VAL A 68 -0.23 8.15 7.48
N ASP A 69 0.49 7.34 8.26
CA ASP A 69 0.86 7.67 9.64
C ASP A 69 2.29 8.25 9.71
N GLY A 70 2.65 9.07 8.74
CA GLY A 70 3.93 9.77 8.70
C GLY A 70 5.04 9.05 7.97
N ALA A 71 4.79 7.84 7.44
CA ALA A 71 5.80 7.11 6.66
C ALA A 71 6.07 7.79 5.32
N VAL A 72 5.01 8.27 4.67
CA VAL A 72 5.09 9.00 3.41
C VAL A 72 4.56 10.41 3.61
N ARG A 73 5.26 11.40 3.09
CA ARG A 73 4.79 12.77 3.13
C ARG A 73 3.98 13.08 1.87
N LEU A 74 2.68 12.97 2.00
CA LEU A 74 1.74 13.30 0.94
C LEU A 74 1.48 14.80 0.92
N ILE A 75 1.48 15.38 -0.27
CA ILE A 75 1.22 16.80 -0.46
C ILE A 75 0.04 17.02 -1.39
N SER A 76 -0.65 18.14 -1.18
CA SER A 76 -1.80 18.53 -1.97
C SER A 76 -1.39 18.97 -3.37
N PHE A 77 -2.27 18.79 -4.34
CA PHE A 77 -2.12 19.35 -5.68
C PHE A 77 -2.44 20.85 -5.73
N SER A 78 -2.90 21.43 -4.64
CA SER A 78 -3.18 22.87 -4.58
C SER A 78 -1.90 23.68 -4.76
N ALA A 79 -2.05 24.95 -5.17
CA ALA A 79 -0.93 25.84 -5.45
C ALA A 79 0.01 26.01 -4.26
N GLY A 80 -0.50 25.89 -3.04
CA GLY A 80 0.30 25.99 -1.83
C GLY A 80 1.15 24.78 -1.52
N GLY A 81 0.90 23.64 -2.14
CA GLY A 81 1.67 22.42 -1.91
C GLY A 81 1.70 21.93 -0.47
N GLY A 82 0.68 22.26 0.32
CA GLY A 82 0.60 21.88 1.73
C GLY A 82 0.40 20.38 1.95
N VAL A 83 0.54 19.95 3.20
CA VAL A 83 0.31 18.56 3.59
C VAL A 83 -1.11 18.15 3.25
N LEU A 84 -1.26 17.00 2.63
CA LEU A 84 -2.57 16.46 2.28
C LEU A 84 -3.35 16.12 3.56
N PRO A 85 -4.59 16.61 3.72
CA PRO A 85 -5.41 16.24 4.88
C PRO A 85 -5.61 14.73 4.96
N ARG A 86 -5.74 14.19 6.18
CA ARG A 86 -5.86 12.75 6.38
C ARG A 86 -7.04 12.14 5.63
N TRP A 87 -8.17 12.83 5.59
CA TRP A 87 -9.36 12.31 4.89
C TRP A 87 -9.15 12.24 3.37
N ASP A 88 -8.31 13.09 2.78
CA ASP A 88 -7.87 12.98 1.39
C ASP A 88 -6.81 11.90 1.23
N ALA A 89 -5.89 11.80 2.18
CA ALA A 89 -4.84 10.79 2.15
C ALA A 89 -5.41 9.36 2.15
N GLU A 90 -6.54 9.16 2.80
CA GLU A 90 -7.20 7.85 2.84
C GLU A 90 -7.83 7.45 1.50
N ARG A 91 -7.91 8.38 0.55
CA ARG A 91 -8.47 8.15 -0.79
C ARG A 91 -7.41 7.88 -1.86
N ILE A 92 -6.15 7.86 -1.52
CA ILE A 92 -5.12 7.54 -2.50
C ILE A 92 -5.26 6.08 -2.95
N PRO A 93 -4.83 5.73 -4.18
CA PRO A 93 -5.08 4.41 -4.73
C PRO A 93 -4.75 3.23 -3.82
N PRO A 94 -3.60 3.19 -3.11
CA PRO A 94 -3.30 2.05 -2.23
C PRO A 94 -4.36 1.80 -1.16
N LEU A 95 -4.90 2.86 -0.57
CA LEU A 95 -5.91 2.77 0.48
C LEU A 95 -7.31 2.62 -0.11
N GLN A 96 -7.57 3.25 -1.24
CA GLN A 96 -8.85 3.12 -1.92
C GLN A 96 -9.11 1.67 -2.33
N ALA A 97 -8.09 0.96 -2.83
CA ALA A 97 -8.22 -0.45 -3.18
C ALA A 97 -8.59 -1.31 -1.95
N LEU A 98 -8.04 -0.99 -0.79
CA LEU A 98 -8.40 -1.66 0.46
C LEU A 98 -9.86 -1.40 0.83
N ASN A 99 -10.30 -0.16 0.71
CA ASN A 99 -11.63 0.24 1.16
C ASN A 99 -12.74 -0.22 0.22
N THR A 100 -12.47 -0.27 -1.08
CA THR A 100 -13.49 -0.62 -2.08
C THR A 100 -13.42 -2.06 -2.54
N GLY A 101 -12.28 -2.72 -2.36
CA GLY A 101 -12.07 -4.07 -2.89
C GLY A 101 -11.98 -4.11 -4.40
N ALA A 102 -11.72 -2.98 -5.05
CA ALA A 102 -11.63 -2.85 -6.50
C ALA A 102 -10.30 -2.20 -6.89
N LEU A 103 -9.87 -2.45 -8.12
CA LEU A 103 -8.70 -1.77 -8.67
C LEU A 103 -8.89 -0.27 -8.60
N ALA A 104 -7.86 0.44 -8.15
CA ALA A 104 -7.85 1.88 -8.04
C ALA A 104 -6.65 2.46 -8.78
N ARG A 105 -6.85 3.57 -9.46
CA ARG A 105 -5.79 4.28 -10.16
C ARG A 105 -5.94 5.77 -9.93
N GLY A 106 -4.83 6.45 -9.75
CA GLY A 106 -4.84 7.89 -9.60
C GLY A 106 -3.45 8.45 -9.42
N LEU A 107 -3.39 9.76 -9.44
CA LEU A 107 -2.15 10.50 -9.19
C LEU A 107 -2.05 10.80 -7.71
N LEU A 108 -0.83 10.76 -7.21
CA LEU A 108 -0.53 11.27 -5.87
C LEU A 108 0.74 12.08 -5.93
N ARG A 109 0.90 12.96 -4.97
CA ARG A 109 2.05 13.83 -4.89
C ARG A 109 2.73 13.63 -3.55
N VAL A 110 4.02 13.37 -3.61
CA VAL A 110 4.83 13.11 -2.42
C VAL A 110 5.98 14.09 -2.34
N SER A 111 6.42 14.38 -1.13
CA SER A 111 7.66 15.11 -0.90
C SER A 111 8.73 14.12 -0.49
N SER A 112 9.77 14.02 -1.30
CA SER A 112 10.92 13.18 -1.02
C SER A 112 12.15 14.09 -0.90
N SER A 113 12.74 14.14 0.29
CA SER A 113 13.89 15.00 0.58
C SER A 113 13.61 16.46 0.24
N GLY A 114 12.39 16.94 0.51
CA GLY A 114 11.97 18.30 0.20
C GLY A 114 11.61 18.56 -1.26
N VAL A 115 11.72 17.56 -2.12
CA VAL A 115 11.41 17.69 -3.55
C VAL A 115 10.04 17.08 -3.82
N PRO A 116 9.06 17.87 -4.33
CA PRO A 116 7.77 17.33 -4.70
C PRO A 116 7.86 16.47 -5.96
N ARG A 117 7.16 15.33 -5.94
CA ARG A 117 7.08 14.41 -7.08
C ARG A 117 5.65 13.99 -7.28
N THR A 118 5.21 13.95 -8.54
CA THR A 118 3.91 13.42 -8.91
C THR A 118 4.10 11.99 -9.40
N LEU A 119 3.29 11.09 -8.86
CA LEU A 119 3.34 9.68 -9.19
C LEU A 119 1.99 9.21 -9.68
N ASP A 120 2.00 8.34 -10.69
CA ASP A 120 0.83 7.60 -11.12
C ASP A 120 0.84 6.27 -10.38
N ALA A 121 -0.23 5.96 -9.67
CA ALA A 121 -0.35 4.76 -8.88
C ALA A 121 -1.49 3.89 -9.38
N ILE A 122 -1.21 2.60 -9.53
CA ILE A 122 -2.22 1.58 -9.84
C ILE A 122 -2.19 0.58 -8.71
N SER A 123 -3.32 0.41 -8.04
CA SER A 123 -3.44 -0.46 -6.87
C SER A 123 -4.47 -1.55 -7.10
N THR A 124 -4.06 -2.77 -6.84
CA THR A 124 -4.90 -3.96 -6.95
C THR A 124 -5.16 -4.50 -5.55
N PRO A 125 -6.43 -4.73 -5.17
CA PRO A 125 -6.70 -5.38 -3.90
C PRO A 125 -6.27 -6.85 -3.97
N LEU A 126 -5.72 -7.34 -2.87
CA LEU A 126 -5.36 -8.74 -2.72
C LEU A 126 -6.37 -9.40 -1.79
N HIS A 127 -6.87 -10.55 -2.21
CA HIS A 127 -7.87 -11.29 -1.43
C HIS A 127 -7.22 -12.44 -0.68
N GLY A 128 -7.60 -12.60 0.57
CA GLY A 128 -7.23 -13.74 1.39
C GLY A 128 -8.51 -14.39 1.88
N GLY A 129 -8.94 -15.49 1.22
CA GLY A 129 -10.24 -16.04 1.49
C GLY A 129 -11.34 -15.13 0.95
N THR A 130 -12.28 -14.74 1.81
CA THR A 130 -13.39 -13.85 1.43
C THR A 130 -13.12 -12.38 1.74
N GLU A 131 -12.03 -12.08 2.43
CA GLU A 131 -11.69 -10.73 2.86
C GLU A 131 -10.57 -10.13 2.04
N ILE A 132 -10.47 -8.80 2.09
CA ILE A 132 -9.33 -8.09 1.51
C ILE A 132 -8.13 -8.28 2.43
N ALA A 133 -7.08 -8.88 1.91
CA ALA A 133 -5.85 -9.15 2.66
C ALA A 133 -4.88 -7.97 2.64
N GLY A 134 -4.95 -7.16 1.61
CA GLY A 134 -4.04 -6.05 1.43
C GLY A 134 -4.21 -5.42 0.05
N SER A 135 -3.26 -4.58 -0.32
CA SER A 135 -3.21 -4.01 -1.66
C SER A 135 -1.78 -4.04 -2.19
N LEU A 136 -1.67 -4.23 -3.49
CA LEU A 136 -0.40 -4.17 -4.21
C LEU A 136 -0.46 -2.98 -5.15
N THR A 137 0.46 -2.05 -4.99
CA THR A 137 0.49 -0.81 -5.76
C THR A 137 1.78 -0.70 -6.55
N PHE A 138 1.65 -0.33 -7.82
CA PHE A 138 2.78 0.03 -8.66
C PHE A 138 2.76 1.53 -8.90
N PHE A 139 3.93 2.15 -8.80
CA PHE A 139 4.11 3.58 -9.00
C PHE A 139 4.94 3.86 -10.23
N ARG A 140 4.59 4.94 -10.93
CA ARG A 140 5.37 5.46 -12.05
C ARG A 140 5.51 6.96 -11.89
N ARG A 141 6.65 7.49 -12.26
CA ARG A 141 6.83 8.94 -12.32
C ARG A 141 6.05 9.51 -13.50
N CYS A 142 5.42 10.62 -13.25
CA CYS A 142 4.78 11.40 -14.31
C CYS A 142 5.77 12.35 -14.96
#